data_bca02079926a5778000be0bc31717d96
#
_entry.id   bca02079926a5778000be0bc31717d96
#
_cell.length_a   1.000
_cell.length_b   1.000
_cell.length_c   1.000
_cell.angle_alpha   90.00
_cell.angle_beta   90.00
_cell.angle_gamma   90.00
#
_symmetry.space_group_name_H-M   'P 1'
#
loop_
_entity.id
_entity.type
_entity.pdbx_description
1 polymer ?
#
loop_
_entity_poly.entity_id
_entity_poly.type
_entity_poly.pdbx_seq_one_letter_code
_entity_poly.pdbx_strand_id
1 'polypeptide(L)'
;MNIHIRLLDESDPVVISQAFQEQGWAKSAEQYIQYLAEQQDGERVTLVAELAGVFVGYVNVLWNSYYPSFREQGIPEINDFNVLIKYQRQGIGSRLMDRAEEVIHERTDTAGIGVGVFSDYGKAQILYARRGYIPDGRGIHKHDRYLKWGDETIIDDDVVLYLTKKLS
;
A
#
# COMPACT_ATOMS: atom_id res chain seq x y z
N MET A 1 19.54 -7.47 -11.72
CA MET A 1 18.36 -8.15 -11.15
C MET A 1 17.12 -7.71 -11.93
N ASN A 2 16.43 -8.65 -12.54
CA ASN A 2 15.26 -8.33 -13.36
C ASN A 2 13.97 -8.49 -12.55
N ILE A 3 13.48 -7.39 -12.02
CA ILE A 3 12.20 -7.32 -11.31
C ILE A 3 11.11 -7.04 -12.34
N HIS A 4 10.16 -7.94 -12.48
CA HIS A 4 9.01 -7.78 -13.35
C HIS A 4 7.80 -7.34 -12.52
N ILE A 5 7.10 -6.29 -12.94
CA ILE A 5 5.89 -5.81 -12.27
C ILE A 5 4.73 -5.88 -13.26
N ARG A 6 3.66 -6.52 -12.84
CA ARG A 6 2.46 -6.73 -13.64
C ARG A 6 1.19 -6.59 -12.78
N LEU A 7 0.05 -6.59 -13.43
CA LEU A 7 -1.24 -6.65 -12.74
C LEU A 7 -1.46 -8.03 -12.10
N LEU A 8 -2.22 -8.03 -11.01
CA LEU A 8 -2.74 -9.24 -10.39
C LEU A 8 -3.57 -10.04 -11.42
N ASP A 9 -3.39 -11.35 -11.45
CA ASP A 9 -4.15 -12.25 -12.29
C ASP A 9 -4.77 -13.44 -11.51
N GLU A 10 -5.53 -14.27 -12.21
CA GLU A 10 -6.28 -15.38 -11.59
C GLU A 10 -5.40 -16.44 -10.92
N SER A 11 -4.14 -16.56 -11.29
CA SER A 11 -3.20 -17.52 -10.70
C SER A 11 -2.60 -17.04 -9.38
N ASP A 12 -2.66 -15.76 -9.09
CA ASP A 12 -1.94 -15.13 -7.97
C ASP A 12 -2.52 -15.41 -6.59
N PRO A 13 -3.84 -15.46 -6.35
CA PRO A 13 -4.38 -15.55 -5.00
C PRO A 13 -3.80 -16.70 -4.16
N VAL A 14 -3.69 -17.88 -4.74
CA VAL A 14 -3.13 -19.05 -4.04
C VAL A 14 -1.63 -18.90 -3.84
N VAL A 15 -0.91 -18.44 -4.85
CA VAL A 15 0.55 -18.24 -4.81
C VAL A 15 0.92 -17.21 -3.73
N ILE A 16 0.22 -16.08 -3.69
CA ILE A 16 0.46 -15.02 -2.70
C ILE A 16 0.17 -15.53 -1.28
N SER A 17 -0.98 -16.17 -1.09
CA SER A 17 -1.36 -16.72 0.21
C SER A 17 -0.33 -17.73 0.72
N GLN A 18 0.15 -18.63 -0.11
CA GLN A 18 1.18 -19.61 0.24
C GLN A 18 2.51 -18.93 0.58
N ALA A 19 2.93 -17.95 -0.21
CA ALA A 19 4.19 -17.23 0.03
C ALA A 19 4.20 -16.52 1.40
N PHE A 20 3.09 -15.90 1.80
CA PHE A 20 2.98 -15.29 3.12
C PHE A 20 2.89 -16.33 4.24
N GLN A 21 2.20 -17.44 4.02
CA GLN A 21 2.14 -18.55 4.99
C GLN A 21 3.54 -19.11 5.28
N GLU A 22 4.39 -19.24 4.28
CA GLU A 22 5.78 -19.69 4.44
C GLU A 22 6.60 -18.80 5.36
N GLN A 23 6.30 -17.50 5.46
CA GLN A 23 6.95 -16.60 6.42
C GLN A 23 6.14 -16.41 7.72
N GLY A 24 5.12 -17.23 7.97
CA GLY A 24 4.33 -17.23 9.19
C GLY A 24 3.21 -16.20 9.24
N TRP A 25 2.82 -15.62 8.11
CA TRP A 25 1.74 -14.62 8.04
C TRP A 25 0.49 -15.22 7.41
N ALA A 26 -0.64 -15.07 8.13
CA ALA A 26 -1.94 -15.54 7.65
C ALA A 26 -2.56 -14.49 6.72
N LYS A 27 -2.41 -14.68 5.42
CA LYS A 27 -3.10 -13.88 4.39
C LYS A 27 -3.92 -14.82 3.51
N SER A 28 -5.23 -14.69 3.55
CA SER A 28 -6.13 -15.60 2.86
C SER A 28 -6.13 -15.38 1.34
N ALA A 29 -6.28 -16.47 0.58
CA ALA A 29 -6.44 -16.37 -0.88
C ALA A 29 -7.70 -15.56 -1.25
N GLU A 30 -8.76 -15.62 -0.45
CA GLU A 30 -10.02 -14.89 -0.65
C GLU A 30 -9.80 -13.38 -0.71
N GLN A 31 -8.86 -12.83 0.08
CA GLN A 31 -8.50 -11.42 0.02
C GLN A 31 -8.03 -11.01 -1.38
N TYR A 32 -7.21 -11.82 -2.01
CA TYR A 32 -6.65 -11.53 -3.34
C TYR A 32 -7.64 -11.83 -4.47
N ILE A 33 -8.54 -12.78 -4.27
CA ILE A 33 -9.69 -13.01 -5.15
C ILE A 33 -10.59 -11.78 -5.16
N GLN A 34 -10.84 -11.17 -4.00
CA GLN A 34 -11.59 -9.93 -3.89
C GLN A 34 -10.85 -8.77 -4.57
N TYR A 35 -9.54 -8.64 -4.37
CA TYR A 35 -8.74 -7.62 -5.06
C TYR A 35 -8.83 -7.76 -6.57
N LEU A 36 -8.79 -8.99 -7.09
CA LEU A 36 -8.94 -9.24 -8.51
C LEU A 36 -10.32 -8.79 -9.03
N ALA A 37 -11.39 -9.11 -8.32
CA ALA A 37 -12.74 -8.68 -8.66
C ALA A 37 -12.85 -7.15 -8.68
N GLU A 38 -12.35 -6.47 -7.64
CA GLU A 38 -12.33 -5.01 -7.55
C GLU A 38 -11.47 -4.37 -8.65
N GLN A 39 -10.37 -5.03 -9.03
CA GLN A 39 -9.55 -4.58 -10.17
C GLN A 39 -10.32 -4.68 -11.49
N GLN A 40 -11.05 -5.77 -11.71
CA GLN A 40 -11.90 -5.96 -12.89
C GLN A 40 -13.03 -4.92 -12.96
N ASP A 41 -13.56 -4.54 -11.80
CA ASP A 41 -14.59 -3.50 -11.67
C ASP A 41 -14.02 -2.06 -11.75
N GLY A 42 -12.70 -1.90 -11.85
CA GLY A 42 -12.05 -0.59 -11.95
C GLY A 42 -11.91 0.17 -10.63
N GLU A 43 -12.13 -0.48 -9.50
CA GLU A 43 -12.06 0.14 -8.17
C GLU A 43 -10.64 0.24 -7.63
N ARG A 44 -9.78 -0.69 -8.02
CA ARG A 44 -8.37 -0.72 -7.64
C ARG A 44 -7.46 -1.22 -8.75
N VAL A 45 -6.18 -1.01 -8.56
CA VAL A 45 -5.12 -1.70 -9.30
C VAL A 45 -4.24 -2.43 -8.29
N THR A 46 -4.04 -3.71 -8.47
CA THR A 46 -3.09 -4.50 -7.68
C THR A 46 -1.89 -4.84 -8.54
N LEU A 47 -0.72 -4.36 -8.14
CA LEU A 47 0.54 -4.59 -8.83
C LEU A 47 1.32 -5.69 -8.12
N VAL A 48 1.72 -6.70 -8.86
CA VAL A 48 2.48 -7.85 -8.37
C VAL A 48 3.91 -7.76 -8.88
N ALA A 49 4.88 -7.95 -8.00
CA ALA A 49 6.29 -8.03 -8.35
C ALA A 49 6.78 -9.48 -8.36
N GLU A 50 7.51 -9.82 -9.41
CA GLU A 50 8.17 -11.11 -9.58
C GLU A 50 9.68 -10.93 -9.76
N LEU A 51 10.43 -11.87 -9.24
CA LEU A 51 11.87 -12.02 -9.47
C LEU A 51 12.11 -13.40 -10.06
N ALA A 52 12.59 -13.45 -11.31
CA ALA A 52 12.78 -14.71 -12.05
C ALA A 52 11.52 -15.60 -12.05
N GLY A 53 10.34 -15.00 -12.20
CA GLY A 53 9.06 -15.72 -12.23
C GLY A 53 8.51 -16.13 -10.87
N VAL A 54 9.16 -15.71 -9.78
CA VAL A 54 8.73 -16.01 -8.41
C VAL A 54 8.10 -14.77 -7.79
N PHE A 55 6.92 -14.91 -7.19
CA PHE A 55 6.26 -13.83 -6.45
C PHE A 55 7.15 -13.31 -5.30
N VAL A 56 7.32 -12.01 -5.21
CA VAL A 56 8.16 -11.38 -4.16
C VAL A 56 7.49 -10.22 -3.42
N GLY A 57 6.39 -9.69 -3.92
CA GLY A 57 5.68 -8.60 -3.26
C GLY A 57 4.53 -8.03 -4.10
N TYR A 58 3.76 -7.14 -3.50
CA TYR A 58 2.65 -6.46 -4.18
C TYR A 58 2.33 -5.10 -3.55
N VAL A 59 1.55 -4.30 -4.25
CA VAL A 59 1.00 -3.05 -3.76
C VAL A 59 -0.35 -2.77 -4.43
N ASN A 60 -1.27 -2.14 -3.72
CA ASN A 60 -2.55 -1.69 -4.27
C ASN A 60 -2.57 -0.17 -4.49
N VAL A 61 -3.30 0.23 -5.52
CA VAL A 61 -3.78 1.60 -5.70
C VAL A 61 -5.31 1.57 -5.60
N LEU A 62 -5.87 2.23 -4.59
CA LEU A 62 -7.30 2.44 -4.42
C LEU A 62 -7.68 3.74 -5.10
N TRP A 63 -8.57 3.72 -6.08
CA TRP A 63 -9.02 4.95 -6.74
C TRP A 63 -9.91 5.80 -5.82
N ASN A 64 -10.71 5.14 -4.98
CA ASN A 64 -11.51 5.79 -3.94
C ASN A 64 -11.04 5.31 -2.57
N SER A 65 -10.26 6.12 -1.89
CA SER A 65 -9.74 5.80 -0.56
C SER A 65 -10.87 5.67 0.47
N TYR A 66 -10.68 4.77 1.42
CA TYR A 66 -11.54 4.69 2.60
C TYR A 66 -11.32 5.87 3.56
N TYR A 67 -10.20 6.56 3.46
CA TYR A 67 -9.91 7.78 4.22
C TYR A 67 -10.70 8.95 3.63
N PRO A 68 -11.67 9.52 4.38
CA PRO A 68 -12.59 10.51 3.83
C PRO A 68 -11.91 11.71 3.20
N SER A 69 -10.84 12.22 3.80
CA SER A 69 -10.12 13.38 3.28
C SER A 69 -9.53 13.12 1.89
N PHE A 70 -8.98 11.93 1.65
CA PHE A 70 -8.48 11.58 0.31
C PHE A 70 -9.62 11.40 -0.68
N ARG A 71 -10.67 10.69 -0.28
CA ARG A 71 -11.82 10.46 -1.14
C ARG A 71 -12.47 11.76 -1.61
N GLU A 72 -12.67 12.71 -0.70
CA GLU A 72 -13.26 14.01 -1.00
C GLU A 72 -12.41 14.86 -1.95
N GLN A 73 -11.09 14.72 -1.88
CA GLN A 73 -10.14 15.44 -2.71
C GLN A 73 -9.79 14.70 -4.02
N GLY A 74 -10.33 13.49 -4.23
CA GLY A 74 -9.98 12.68 -5.39
C GLY A 74 -8.53 12.20 -5.39
N ILE A 75 -7.96 11.98 -4.21
CA ILE A 75 -6.57 11.49 -4.06
C ILE A 75 -6.60 9.96 -3.98
N PRO A 76 -6.04 9.24 -4.98
CA PRO A 76 -5.90 7.80 -4.89
C PRO A 76 -4.94 7.42 -3.77
N GLU A 77 -5.22 6.29 -3.10
CA GLU A 77 -4.39 5.81 -2.01
C GLU A 77 -3.57 4.60 -2.43
N ILE A 78 -2.26 4.66 -2.19
CA ILE A 78 -1.39 3.49 -2.20
C ILE A 78 -1.62 2.74 -0.89
N ASN A 79 -1.96 1.45 -0.98
CA ASN A 79 -2.47 0.70 0.15
C ASN A 79 -1.95 -0.74 0.12
N ASP A 80 -1.87 -1.37 1.30
CA ASP A 80 -1.47 -2.76 1.47
C ASP A 80 -0.21 -3.12 0.66
N PHE A 81 0.88 -2.45 0.98
CA PHE A 81 2.18 -2.59 0.34
C PHE A 81 3.05 -3.60 1.10
N ASN A 82 3.43 -4.68 0.44
CA ASN A 82 4.20 -5.76 1.05
C ASN A 82 5.28 -6.30 0.13
N VAL A 83 6.47 -6.50 0.68
CA VAL A 83 7.56 -7.27 0.07
C VAL A 83 7.92 -8.40 1.02
N LEU A 84 7.99 -9.64 0.52
CA LEU A 84 8.38 -10.79 1.33
C LEU A 84 9.72 -10.54 2.04
N ILE A 85 9.82 -10.91 3.31
CA ILE A 85 10.96 -10.58 4.18
C ILE A 85 12.29 -10.96 3.54
N LYS A 86 12.38 -12.16 2.98
CA LYS A 86 13.60 -12.68 2.35
C LYS A 86 14.06 -11.92 1.10
N TYR A 87 13.17 -11.11 0.52
CA TYR A 87 13.45 -10.32 -0.67
C TYR A 87 13.56 -8.81 -0.41
N GLN A 88 13.46 -8.38 0.85
CA GLN A 88 13.61 -6.97 1.21
C GLN A 88 15.03 -6.47 0.98
N ARG A 89 15.18 -5.14 0.89
CA ARG A 89 16.45 -4.44 0.65
C ARG A 89 17.13 -4.80 -0.69
N GLN A 90 16.34 -5.17 -1.68
CA GLN A 90 16.80 -5.47 -3.04
C GLN A 90 16.18 -4.53 -4.08
N GLY A 91 15.57 -3.43 -3.65
CA GLY A 91 14.94 -2.44 -4.52
C GLY A 91 13.53 -2.78 -5.00
N ILE A 92 12.97 -3.93 -4.59
CA ILE A 92 11.63 -4.38 -5.04
C ILE A 92 10.56 -3.39 -4.59
N GLY A 93 10.60 -2.98 -3.33
CA GLY A 93 9.63 -2.01 -2.78
C GLY A 93 9.67 -0.68 -3.51
N SER A 94 10.85 -0.17 -3.83
CA SER A 94 11.00 1.06 -4.60
C SER A 94 10.40 0.94 -6.00
N ARG A 95 10.62 -0.19 -6.68
CA ARG A 95 10.06 -0.45 -8.02
C ARG A 95 8.54 -0.58 -8.00
N LEU A 96 7.98 -1.22 -6.97
CA LEU A 96 6.51 -1.27 -6.78
C LEU A 96 5.95 0.13 -6.56
N MET A 97 6.59 0.94 -5.72
CA MET A 97 6.16 2.32 -5.48
C MET A 97 6.28 3.18 -6.75
N ASP A 98 7.36 3.05 -7.51
CA ASP A 98 7.53 3.76 -8.79
C ASP A 98 6.35 3.45 -9.71
N ARG A 99 6.03 2.16 -9.86
CA ARG A 99 4.94 1.74 -10.75
C ARG A 99 3.57 2.20 -10.24
N ALA A 100 3.33 2.16 -8.93
CA ALA A 100 2.09 2.66 -8.34
C ALA A 100 1.92 4.18 -8.59
N GLU A 101 2.99 4.94 -8.41
CA GLU A 101 2.98 6.39 -8.70
C GLU A 101 2.75 6.69 -10.18
N GLU A 102 3.35 5.92 -11.09
CA GLU A 102 3.09 6.03 -12.53
C GLU A 102 1.61 5.80 -12.87
N VAL A 103 1.03 4.72 -12.34
CA VAL A 103 -0.39 4.39 -12.53
C VAL A 103 -1.30 5.52 -12.03
N ILE A 104 -0.99 6.09 -10.88
CA ILE A 104 -1.74 7.24 -10.33
C ILE A 104 -1.57 8.45 -11.25
N HIS A 105 -0.34 8.70 -11.70
CA HIS A 105 -0.02 9.90 -12.49
C HIS A 105 -0.72 9.93 -13.86
N GLU A 106 -1.16 8.77 -14.35
CA GLU A 106 -2.00 8.70 -15.56
C GLU A 106 -3.38 9.38 -15.38
N ARG A 107 -3.84 9.56 -14.12
CA ARG A 107 -5.17 10.12 -13.82
C ARG A 107 -5.13 11.41 -13.01
N THR A 108 -4.14 11.57 -12.13
CA THR A 108 -4.03 12.71 -11.21
C THR A 108 -2.58 12.97 -10.85
N ASP A 109 -2.31 14.15 -10.28
CA ASP A 109 -0.96 14.56 -9.92
C ASP A 109 -0.61 14.35 -8.44
N THR A 110 -1.50 13.73 -7.68
CA THR A 110 -1.30 13.55 -6.23
C THR A 110 -1.57 12.11 -5.81
N ALA A 111 -0.61 11.51 -5.12
CA ALA A 111 -0.75 10.21 -4.49
C ALA A 111 -0.89 10.36 -2.97
N GLY A 112 -1.73 9.54 -2.37
CA GLY A 112 -1.89 9.44 -0.92
C GLY A 112 -1.42 8.10 -0.38
N ILE A 113 -1.00 8.06 0.87
CA ILE A 113 -0.61 6.85 1.57
C ILE A 113 -0.84 7.01 3.07
N GLY A 114 -1.26 5.95 3.74
CA GLY A 114 -1.32 5.89 5.20
C GLY A 114 -0.15 5.09 5.76
N VAL A 115 0.32 5.46 6.94
CA VAL A 115 1.37 4.72 7.63
C VAL A 115 1.05 4.62 9.13
N GLY A 116 1.26 3.44 9.71
CA GLY A 116 1.17 3.25 11.15
C GLY A 116 2.21 4.08 11.90
N VAL A 117 1.94 4.32 13.18
CA VAL A 117 2.73 5.29 13.97
C VAL A 117 3.69 4.64 14.97
N PHE A 118 3.63 3.31 15.15
CA PHE A 118 4.55 2.63 16.05
C PHE A 118 5.75 2.00 15.32
N SER A 119 6.71 1.49 16.08
CA SER A 119 8.04 1.13 15.57
C SER A 119 8.06 0.09 14.45
N ASP A 120 7.08 -0.79 14.36
CA ASP A 120 6.98 -1.80 13.29
C ASP A 120 6.85 -1.15 11.90
N TYR A 121 6.31 0.07 11.86
CA TYR A 121 6.19 0.86 10.64
C TYR A 121 7.39 1.79 10.36
N GLY A 122 8.43 1.72 11.19
CA GLY A 122 9.58 2.64 11.08
C GLY A 122 10.26 2.62 9.71
N LYS A 123 10.43 1.44 9.11
CA LYS A 123 11.00 1.31 7.76
C LYS A 123 10.12 1.96 6.70
N ALA A 124 8.81 1.77 6.79
CA ALA A 124 7.84 2.36 5.88
C ALA A 124 7.82 3.89 6.03
N GLN A 125 7.83 4.39 7.26
CA GLN A 125 7.89 5.83 7.54
C GLN A 125 9.11 6.47 6.87
N ILE A 126 10.28 5.86 7.00
CA ILE A 126 11.53 6.36 6.38
C ILE A 126 11.44 6.29 4.85
N LEU A 127 10.95 5.19 4.30
CA LEU A 127 10.80 5.03 2.86
C LEU A 127 9.90 6.11 2.26
N TYR A 128 8.74 6.34 2.85
CA TYR A 128 7.78 7.32 2.35
C TYR A 128 8.31 8.74 2.46
N ALA A 129 8.96 9.08 3.58
CA ALA A 129 9.61 10.38 3.75
C ALA A 129 10.70 10.61 2.69
N ARG A 130 11.56 9.63 2.44
CA ARG A 130 12.60 9.70 1.40
C ARG A 130 12.03 9.84 -0.01
N ARG A 131 10.84 9.30 -0.26
CA ARG A 131 10.16 9.43 -1.55
C ARG A 131 9.44 10.76 -1.73
N GLY A 132 9.42 11.61 -0.71
CA GLY A 132 8.81 12.92 -0.77
C GLY A 132 7.35 12.98 -0.31
N TYR A 133 6.86 11.94 0.35
CA TYR A 133 5.55 11.99 1.00
C TYR A 133 5.64 12.85 2.25
N ILE A 134 4.68 13.75 2.42
CA ILE A 134 4.58 14.63 3.59
C ILE A 134 3.23 14.44 4.29
N PRO A 135 3.15 14.61 5.61
CA PRO A 135 1.88 14.54 6.33
C PRO A 135 0.83 15.48 5.73
N ASP A 136 -0.42 15.04 5.73
CA ASP A 136 -1.53 15.84 5.20
C ASP A 136 -1.93 17.03 6.09
N GLY A 137 -1.33 17.16 7.27
CA GLY A 137 -1.57 18.24 8.21
C GLY A 137 -2.79 18.03 9.12
N ARG A 138 -3.46 16.88 9.05
CA ARG A 138 -4.66 16.58 9.83
C ARG A 138 -4.39 15.77 11.10
N GLY A 139 -3.16 15.31 11.28
CA GLY A 139 -2.76 14.53 12.44
C GLY A 139 -3.14 13.06 12.33
N ILE A 140 -3.17 12.39 13.48
CA ILE A 140 -3.42 10.95 13.57
C ILE A 140 -4.91 10.66 13.43
N HIS A 141 -5.23 9.68 12.61
CA HIS A 141 -6.59 9.18 12.37
C HIS A 141 -6.72 7.75 12.88
N LYS A 142 -7.83 7.45 13.53
CA LYS A 142 -8.20 6.08 13.91
C LYS A 142 -9.70 5.89 13.69
N HIS A 143 -10.07 4.86 12.90
CA HIS A 143 -11.44 4.62 12.49
C HIS A 143 -12.07 5.87 11.82
N ASP A 144 -13.09 6.46 12.41
CA ASP A 144 -13.84 7.57 11.81
C ASP A 144 -13.47 8.95 12.37
N ARG A 145 -12.37 9.06 13.12
CA ARG A 145 -12.05 10.31 13.80
C ARG A 145 -10.55 10.61 13.82
N TYR A 146 -10.24 11.89 13.91
CA TYR A 146 -8.91 12.37 14.23
C TYR A 146 -8.69 12.37 15.75
N LEU A 147 -7.53 11.88 16.17
CA LEU A 147 -7.14 11.93 17.58
C LEU A 147 -6.67 13.34 17.92
N LYS A 148 -7.13 13.86 19.05
CA LYS A 148 -6.86 15.23 19.53
C LYS A 148 -6.06 15.22 20.80
N TRP A 149 -5.55 16.36 21.15
CA TRP A 149 -4.83 16.57 22.40
C TRP A 149 -5.67 16.08 23.60
N GLY A 150 -5.07 15.24 24.44
CA GLY A 150 -5.74 14.64 25.59
C GLY A 150 -6.54 13.37 25.32
N ASP A 151 -6.68 12.96 24.05
CA ASP A 151 -7.33 11.68 23.73
C ASP A 151 -6.48 10.50 24.17
N GLU A 152 -7.14 9.45 24.60
CA GLU A 152 -6.55 8.15 24.88
C GLU A 152 -6.93 7.16 23.79
N THR A 153 -5.99 6.31 23.39
CA THR A 153 -6.25 5.25 22.41
C THR A 153 -5.28 4.09 22.59
N ILE A 154 -5.69 2.92 22.12
CA ILE A 154 -4.80 1.77 22.00
C ILE A 154 -4.02 1.93 20.70
N ILE A 155 -2.70 1.83 20.76
CA ILE A 155 -1.83 1.84 19.59
C ILE A 155 -1.90 0.47 18.91
N ASP A 156 -2.38 0.47 17.70
CA ASP A 156 -2.54 -0.70 16.82
C ASP A 156 -2.40 -0.28 15.35
N ASP A 157 -2.66 -1.20 14.42
CA ASP A 157 -2.55 -0.94 12.98
C ASP A 157 -3.58 0.08 12.44
N ASP A 158 -4.61 0.39 13.22
CA ASP A 158 -5.65 1.34 12.82
C ASP A 158 -5.31 2.79 13.19
N VAL A 159 -4.24 3.00 13.95
CA VAL A 159 -3.73 4.35 14.26
C VAL A 159 -2.78 4.76 13.12
N VAL A 160 -3.23 5.69 12.28
CA VAL A 160 -2.61 5.98 10.98
C VAL A 160 -2.33 7.46 10.83
N LEU A 161 -1.15 7.78 10.30
CA LEU A 161 -0.81 9.09 9.77
C LEU A 161 -0.90 9.03 8.25
N TYR A 162 -1.67 9.95 7.65
CA TYR A 162 -1.81 10.03 6.19
C TYR A 162 -0.86 11.07 5.60
N LEU A 163 -0.26 10.70 4.47
CA LEU A 163 0.73 11.53 3.78
C LEU A 163 0.33 11.65 2.31
N THR A 164 0.78 12.72 1.68
CA THR A 164 0.57 12.94 0.26
C THR A 164 1.87 13.28 -0.45
N LYS A 165 1.90 13.02 -1.75
CA LYS A 165 3.02 13.39 -2.62
C LYS A 165 2.48 13.97 -3.92
N LYS A 166 3.02 15.11 -4.32
CA LYS A 166 2.79 15.66 -5.65
C LYS A 166 3.66 14.90 -6.65
N LEU A 167 3.03 14.33 -7.67
CA LEU A 167 3.70 13.59 -8.73
C LEU A 167 4.12 14.53 -9.86
N SER A 168 5.24 14.24 -10.47
CA SER A 168 5.79 15.02 -11.58
C SER A 168 6.28 14.15 -12.71
#